data_60675f7d063e787bfacc50bfaff6d91b
#
_entry.id   60675f7d063e787bfacc50bfaff6d91b
#
_cell.length_a   1.000
_cell.length_b   1.000
_cell.length_c   1.000
_cell.angle_alpha   90.00
_cell.angle_beta   90.00
_cell.angle_gamma   90.00
#
_symmetry.space_group_name_H-M   'P 1'
#
loop_
_entity.id
_entity.type
_entity.pdbx_description
1 polymer ?
#
loop_
_entity_poly.entity_id
_entity_poly.type
_entity_poly.pdbx_seq_one_letter_code
_entity_poly.pdbx_strand_id
1 'polypeptide(L)'
;MGFGLLERKDCQAWAAWAARQWPDLPIYLSGISMGATTVLMAAGEALPKNVKGITADCGFTSPKAIWRHVTEQNLHMSYSPIRRLWLDGAFRRKLHAGLGSYSTLTAMKDCRTPVLFVHGTADAFVPIEMTYENYLACAAPHRLVVIPGAGHGMSYALEPETCRRAMESFWEEFDQA
;
A
#
# COMPACT_ATOMS: atom_id res chain seq x y z
N MET A 1 -6.23 13.35 -7.01
CA MET A 1 -5.64 12.38 -6.07
C MET A 1 -6.74 11.49 -5.56
N GLY A 2 -6.64 10.18 -5.77
CA GLY A 2 -7.69 9.19 -5.52
C GLY A 2 -7.38 8.24 -4.36
N PHE A 3 -6.31 8.48 -3.59
CA PHE A 3 -5.88 7.66 -2.45
C PHE A 3 -5.72 6.16 -2.80
N GLY A 4 -5.14 5.88 -3.95
CA GLY A 4 -4.96 4.53 -4.48
C GLY A 4 -6.10 4.03 -5.37
N LEU A 5 -7.32 4.60 -5.28
CA LEU A 5 -8.48 4.09 -6.02
C LEU A 5 -8.33 4.18 -7.55
N LEU A 6 -7.79 5.27 -8.05
CA LEU A 6 -7.52 5.47 -9.48
C LEU A 6 -6.07 5.11 -9.81
N GLU A 7 -5.15 5.53 -8.97
CA GLU A 7 -3.71 5.36 -9.14
C GLU A 7 -3.30 3.89 -9.29
N ARG A 8 -4.07 2.95 -8.71
CA ARG A 8 -3.82 1.51 -8.91
C ARG A 8 -3.91 1.09 -10.38
N LYS A 9 -4.81 1.71 -11.16
CA LYS A 9 -4.96 1.43 -12.60
C LYS A 9 -3.77 1.96 -13.40
N ASP A 10 -3.27 3.13 -13.04
CA ASP A 10 -2.05 3.68 -13.62
C ASP A 10 -0.84 2.80 -13.28
N CYS A 11 -0.74 2.34 -12.02
CA CYS A 11 0.29 1.40 -11.59
C CYS A 11 0.26 0.09 -12.41
N GLN A 12 -0.91 -0.49 -12.63
CA GLN A 12 -1.07 -1.68 -13.47
C GLN A 12 -0.67 -1.41 -14.93
N ALA A 13 -1.07 -0.27 -15.48
CA ALA A 13 -0.70 0.12 -16.84
C ALA A 13 0.83 0.30 -17.00
N TRP A 14 1.48 0.92 -16.02
CA TRP A 14 2.93 1.08 -15.99
C TRP A 14 3.64 -0.27 -15.82
N ALA A 15 3.17 -1.15 -14.94
CA ALA A 15 3.72 -2.50 -14.79
C ALA A 15 3.60 -3.30 -16.10
N ALA A 16 2.45 -3.22 -16.77
CA ALA A 16 2.25 -3.88 -18.06
C ALA A 16 3.10 -3.27 -19.18
N TRP A 17 3.33 -1.98 -19.16
CA TRP A 17 4.25 -1.33 -20.09
C TRP A 17 5.70 -1.77 -19.85
N ALA A 18 6.16 -1.73 -18.61
CA ALA A 18 7.52 -2.15 -18.24
C ALA A 18 7.77 -3.63 -18.61
N ALA A 19 6.79 -4.49 -18.36
CA ALA A 19 6.88 -5.91 -18.72
C ALA A 19 7.04 -6.14 -20.22
N ARG A 20 6.46 -5.27 -21.05
CA ARG A 20 6.66 -5.34 -22.52
C ARG A 20 8.02 -4.80 -22.97
N GLN A 21 8.55 -3.79 -22.25
CA GLN A 21 9.88 -3.22 -22.59
C GLN A 21 11.03 -4.13 -22.15
N TRP A 22 10.86 -4.81 -21.01
CA TRP A 22 11.89 -5.67 -20.41
C TRP A 22 11.28 -7.02 -20.01
N PRO A 23 10.95 -7.88 -20.99
CA PRO A 23 10.23 -9.14 -20.71
C PRO A 23 11.04 -10.13 -19.87
N ASP A 24 12.37 -10.07 -19.96
CA ASP A 24 13.28 -11.00 -19.28
C ASP A 24 13.80 -10.47 -17.93
N LEU A 25 13.40 -9.25 -17.53
CA LEU A 25 13.83 -8.67 -16.26
C LEU A 25 12.74 -8.78 -15.21
N PRO A 26 13.10 -9.05 -13.94
CA PRO A 26 12.17 -8.98 -12.83
C PRO A 26 11.75 -7.52 -12.59
N ILE A 27 10.49 -7.33 -12.23
CA ILE A 27 9.92 -6.03 -11.89
C ILE A 27 9.50 -6.08 -10.42
N TYR A 28 9.87 -5.06 -9.67
CA TYR A 28 9.44 -4.84 -8.30
C TYR A 28 8.64 -3.53 -8.20
N LEU A 29 7.45 -3.62 -7.60
CA LEU A 29 6.63 -2.43 -7.33
C LEU A 29 6.95 -1.94 -5.92
N SER A 30 7.30 -0.67 -5.78
CA SER A 30 7.59 -0.09 -4.47
C SER A 30 6.78 1.17 -4.24
N GLY A 31 6.33 1.37 -3.01
CA GLY A 31 5.58 2.57 -2.64
C GLY A 31 5.68 2.90 -1.15
N ILE A 32 5.53 4.19 -0.85
CA ILE A 32 5.49 4.73 0.51
C ILE A 32 4.15 5.41 0.71
N SER A 33 3.51 5.20 1.86
CA SER A 33 2.25 5.87 2.23
C SER A 33 1.13 5.62 1.19
N MET A 34 0.65 6.65 0.52
CA MET A 34 -0.32 6.50 -0.56
C MET A 34 0.23 5.65 -1.72
N GLY A 35 1.53 5.72 -2.01
CA GLY A 35 2.20 4.86 -2.99
C GLY A 35 2.14 3.39 -2.58
N ALA A 36 2.39 3.08 -1.30
CA ALA A 36 2.24 1.73 -0.75
C ALA A 36 0.81 1.22 -0.89
N THR A 37 -0.18 2.04 -0.52
CA THR A 37 -1.60 1.70 -0.72
C THR A 37 -1.93 1.46 -2.19
N THR A 38 -1.35 2.26 -3.10
CA THR A 38 -1.54 2.12 -4.55
C THR A 38 -1.02 0.78 -5.07
N VAL A 39 0.22 0.40 -4.73
CA VAL A 39 0.79 -0.88 -5.19
C VAL A 39 0.09 -2.08 -4.58
N LEU A 40 -0.33 -1.99 -3.29
CA LEU A 40 -1.14 -3.03 -2.65
C LEU A 40 -2.51 -3.18 -3.33
N MET A 41 -3.19 -2.08 -3.64
CA MET A 41 -4.48 -2.13 -4.35
C MET A 41 -4.31 -2.67 -5.79
N ALA A 42 -3.21 -2.35 -6.47
CA ALA A 42 -2.92 -2.86 -7.80
C ALA A 42 -2.72 -4.38 -7.81
N ALA A 43 -2.19 -4.95 -6.73
CA ALA A 43 -1.92 -6.38 -6.58
C ALA A 43 -3.17 -7.26 -6.39
N GLY A 44 -4.33 -6.67 -6.13
CA GLY A 44 -5.61 -7.40 -6.08
C GLY A 44 -6.16 -7.76 -7.46
N GLU A 45 -5.48 -7.35 -8.52
CA GLU A 45 -5.78 -7.72 -9.90
C GLU A 45 -4.54 -8.38 -10.53
N ALA A 46 -4.71 -9.03 -11.67
CA ALA A 46 -3.61 -9.73 -12.32
C ALA A 46 -2.50 -8.75 -12.75
N LEU A 47 -1.31 -8.93 -12.20
CA LEU A 47 -0.10 -8.26 -12.63
C LEU A 47 0.68 -9.12 -13.65
N PRO A 48 1.56 -8.52 -14.47
CA PRO A 48 2.45 -9.28 -15.36
C PRO A 48 3.29 -10.32 -14.60
N LYS A 49 3.57 -11.45 -15.24
CA LYS A 49 4.29 -12.59 -14.61
C LYS A 49 5.70 -12.25 -14.13
N ASN A 50 6.35 -11.26 -14.75
CA ASN A 50 7.67 -10.78 -14.34
C ASN A 50 7.62 -9.72 -13.22
N VAL A 51 6.44 -9.37 -12.71
CA VAL A 51 6.34 -8.66 -11.42
C VAL A 51 6.53 -9.67 -10.31
N LYS A 52 7.72 -9.66 -9.71
CA LYS A 52 8.18 -10.67 -8.75
C LYS A 52 7.90 -10.31 -7.29
N GLY A 53 7.68 -9.03 -6.99
CA GLY A 53 7.41 -8.61 -5.62
C GLY A 53 6.96 -7.18 -5.47
N ILE A 54 6.42 -6.90 -4.29
CA ILE A 54 5.93 -5.58 -3.89
C ILE A 54 6.58 -5.20 -2.56
N THR A 55 7.08 -3.96 -2.47
CA THR A 55 7.52 -3.37 -1.19
C THR A 55 6.59 -2.22 -0.83
N ALA A 56 5.93 -2.32 0.32
CA ALA A 56 4.93 -1.36 0.78
C ALA A 56 5.29 -0.80 2.16
N ASP A 57 5.76 0.45 2.22
CA ASP A 57 6.08 1.14 3.47
C ASP A 57 4.92 2.05 3.90
N CYS A 58 4.45 1.88 5.13
CA CYS A 58 3.39 2.64 5.80
C CYS A 58 2.09 2.84 4.98
N GLY A 59 1.65 1.79 4.29
CA GLY A 59 0.40 1.80 3.51
C GLY A 59 -0.85 1.73 4.40
N PHE A 60 -1.87 2.54 4.08
CA PHE A 60 -3.15 2.51 4.78
C PHE A 60 -4.15 1.56 4.10
N THR A 61 -5.17 1.11 4.86
CA THR A 61 -6.10 0.07 4.40
C THR A 61 -7.16 0.55 3.41
N SER A 62 -7.57 1.81 3.48
CA SER A 62 -8.53 2.40 2.53
C SER A 62 -8.59 3.92 2.66
N PRO A 63 -9.08 4.66 1.64
CA PRO A 63 -9.35 6.08 1.76
C PRO A 63 -10.28 6.40 2.95
N LYS A 64 -11.30 5.57 3.17
CA LYS A 64 -12.21 5.75 4.30
C LYS A 64 -11.50 5.61 5.65
N ALA A 65 -10.64 4.62 5.82
CA ALA A 65 -9.93 4.36 7.07
C ALA A 65 -8.95 5.50 7.40
N ILE A 66 -8.13 5.91 6.44
CA ILE A 66 -7.17 6.99 6.67
C ILE A 66 -7.86 8.34 6.91
N TRP A 67 -8.93 8.68 6.18
CA TRP A 67 -9.69 9.89 6.41
C TRP A 67 -10.33 9.94 7.80
N ARG A 68 -10.86 8.79 8.26
CA ARG A 68 -11.38 8.68 9.62
C ARG A 68 -10.26 8.93 10.63
N HIS A 69 -9.14 8.24 10.51
CA HIS A 69 -8.00 8.37 11.42
C HIS A 69 -7.49 9.82 11.49
N VAL A 70 -7.21 10.43 10.33
CA VAL A 70 -6.72 11.81 10.25
C VAL A 70 -7.74 12.80 10.87
N THR A 71 -9.03 12.61 10.60
CA THR A 71 -10.06 13.49 11.16
C THR A 71 -10.14 13.37 12.68
N GLU A 72 -10.12 12.15 13.22
CA GLU A 72 -10.30 11.91 14.65
C GLU A 72 -9.00 12.17 15.44
N GLN A 73 -7.85 11.71 14.96
CA GLN A 73 -6.61 11.74 15.72
C GLN A 73 -5.72 12.95 15.41
N ASN A 74 -5.62 13.37 14.16
CA ASN A 74 -4.73 14.47 13.79
C ASN A 74 -5.43 15.83 13.82
N LEU A 75 -6.71 15.90 13.42
CA LEU A 75 -7.48 17.15 13.42
C LEU A 75 -8.35 17.31 14.68
N HIS A 76 -8.39 16.30 15.55
CA HIS A 76 -9.23 16.27 16.77
C HIS A 76 -10.70 16.60 16.52
N MET A 77 -11.23 16.17 15.38
CA MET A 77 -12.59 16.43 14.92
C MET A 77 -13.37 15.12 14.83
N SER A 78 -14.64 15.13 15.27
CA SER A 78 -15.52 13.96 15.14
C SER A 78 -15.72 13.58 13.66
N TYR A 79 -15.52 12.30 13.33
CA TYR A 79 -15.89 11.73 12.03
C TYR A 79 -17.38 11.40 11.98
N SER A 80 -18.21 12.46 12.01
CA SER A 80 -19.67 12.33 12.05
C SER A 80 -20.25 11.72 10.76
N PRO A 81 -21.46 11.10 10.82
CA PRO A 81 -22.14 10.56 9.64
C PRO A 81 -22.35 11.61 8.53
N ILE A 82 -22.66 12.85 8.90
CA ILE A 82 -22.88 13.95 7.96
C ILE A 82 -21.59 14.28 7.21
N ARG A 83 -20.48 14.40 7.94
CA ARG A 83 -19.15 14.68 7.36
C ARG A 83 -18.71 13.54 6.44
N ARG A 84 -18.95 12.28 6.84
CA ARG A 84 -18.69 11.12 6.01
C ARG A 84 -19.49 11.15 4.72
N LEU A 85 -20.79 11.47 4.79
CA LEU A 85 -21.66 11.52 3.62
C LEU A 85 -21.22 12.62 2.63
N TRP A 86 -20.87 13.79 3.16
CA TRP A 86 -20.35 14.89 2.36
C TRP A 86 -19.04 14.54 1.66
N LEU A 87 -18.12 13.93 2.39
CA LEU A 87 -16.82 13.49 1.85
C LEU A 87 -17.02 12.41 0.77
N ASP A 88 -17.85 11.40 1.04
CA ASP A 88 -18.16 10.34 0.06
C ASP A 88 -18.82 10.91 -1.20
N GLY A 89 -19.73 11.88 -1.05
CA GLY A 89 -20.33 12.61 -2.15
C GLY A 89 -19.30 13.37 -3.00
N ALA A 90 -18.35 14.06 -2.36
CA ALA A 90 -17.28 14.76 -3.05
C ALA A 90 -16.36 13.79 -3.81
N PHE A 91 -16.02 12.64 -3.20
CA PHE A 91 -15.25 11.58 -3.85
C PHE A 91 -15.99 11.01 -5.06
N ARG A 92 -17.26 10.62 -4.91
CA ARG A 92 -18.09 10.11 -6.02
C ARG A 92 -18.17 11.10 -7.18
N ARG A 93 -18.35 12.39 -6.87
CA ARG A 93 -18.42 13.44 -7.89
C ARG A 93 -17.10 13.61 -8.66
N LYS A 94 -15.96 13.51 -7.96
CA LYS A 94 -14.64 13.78 -8.54
C LYS A 94 -13.96 12.57 -9.14
N LEU A 95 -14.16 11.39 -8.54
CA LEU A 95 -13.42 10.16 -8.86
C LEU A 95 -14.31 9.07 -9.43
N HIS A 96 -15.62 9.30 -9.51
CA HIS A 96 -16.64 8.30 -9.86
C HIS A 96 -16.57 7.05 -8.96
N ALA A 97 -15.98 7.17 -7.78
CA ALA A 97 -15.79 6.10 -6.81
C ALA A 97 -15.99 6.63 -5.38
N GLY A 98 -16.67 5.88 -4.52
CA GLY A 98 -16.83 6.24 -3.11
C GLY A 98 -15.59 5.90 -2.28
N LEU A 99 -15.46 6.50 -1.10
CA LEU A 99 -14.37 6.28 -0.14
C LEU A 99 -14.16 4.81 0.26
N GLY A 100 -15.22 4.01 0.21
CA GLY A 100 -15.22 2.59 0.58
C GLY A 100 -15.36 1.65 -0.62
N SER A 101 -15.22 2.12 -1.87
CA SER A 101 -15.45 1.30 -3.06
C SER A 101 -14.39 0.20 -3.26
N TYR A 102 -13.18 0.39 -2.73
CA TYR A 102 -12.11 -0.59 -2.75
C TYR A 102 -11.14 -0.36 -1.58
N SER A 103 -10.45 -1.41 -1.17
CA SER A 103 -9.49 -1.38 -0.07
C SER A 103 -8.30 -2.29 -0.35
N THR A 104 -7.17 -2.03 0.32
CA THR A 104 -6.04 -2.96 0.28
C THR A 104 -6.40 -4.30 0.90
N LEU A 105 -7.27 -4.32 1.92
CA LEU A 105 -7.73 -5.58 2.54
C LEU A 105 -8.47 -6.47 1.53
N THR A 106 -9.27 -5.86 0.63
CA THR A 106 -9.90 -6.60 -0.47
C THR A 106 -8.86 -7.10 -1.45
N ALA A 107 -7.93 -6.23 -1.86
CA ALA A 107 -6.86 -6.57 -2.79
C ALA A 107 -5.95 -7.68 -2.26
N MET A 108 -5.58 -7.64 -0.99
CA MET A 108 -4.66 -8.61 -0.38
C MET A 108 -5.23 -10.02 -0.32
N LYS A 109 -6.55 -10.19 -0.21
CA LYS A 109 -7.20 -11.52 -0.28
C LYS A 109 -7.00 -12.21 -1.63
N ASP A 110 -6.92 -11.44 -2.69
CA ASP A 110 -6.76 -11.93 -4.06
C ASP A 110 -5.31 -11.82 -4.57
N CYS A 111 -4.42 -11.22 -3.76
CA CYS A 111 -3.02 -11.02 -4.09
C CYS A 111 -2.30 -12.35 -4.31
N ARG A 112 -1.51 -12.44 -5.39
CA ARG A 112 -0.66 -13.59 -5.71
C ARG A 112 0.83 -13.23 -5.76
N THR A 113 1.13 -11.94 -5.84
CA THR A 113 2.50 -11.42 -5.88
C THR A 113 3.05 -11.29 -4.47
N PRO A 114 4.27 -11.77 -4.18
CA PRO A 114 4.90 -11.65 -2.87
C PRO A 114 4.97 -10.19 -2.37
N VAL A 115 4.78 -9.97 -1.06
CA VAL A 115 4.73 -8.63 -0.47
C VAL A 115 5.68 -8.50 0.71
N LEU A 116 6.54 -7.49 0.67
CA LEU A 116 7.32 -7.01 1.82
C LEU A 116 6.63 -5.76 2.39
N PHE A 117 6.05 -5.91 3.58
CA PHE A 117 5.51 -4.80 4.35
C PHE A 117 6.60 -4.18 5.21
N VAL A 118 6.65 -2.85 5.25
CA VAL A 118 7.56 -2.08 6.11
C VAL A 118 6.75 -1.04 6.87
N HIS A 119 7.07 -0.76 8.14
CA HIS A 119 6.40 0.31 8.90
C HIS A 119 7.20 0.74 10.11
N GLY A 120 7.17 2.03 10.41
CA GLY A 120 7.78 2.60 11.61
C GLY A 120 6.82 2.64 12.80
N THR A 121 7.30 2.30 14.02
CA THR A 121 6.42 2.24 15.20
C THR A 121 5.98 3.61 15.73
N ALA A 122 6.65 4.71 15.31
CA ALA A 122 6.30 6.08 15.72
C ALA A 122 5.53 6.84 14.62
N ASP A 123 4.93 6.11 13.67
CA ASP A 123 4.09 6.73 12.65
C ASP A 123 2.75 7.19 13.24
N ALA A 124 2.64 8.52 13.43
CA ALA A 124 1.42 9.17 13.94
C ALA A 124 0.41 9.54 12.84
N PHE A 125 0.75 9.35 11.57
CA PHE A 125 -0.12 9.71 10.45
C PHE A 125 -0.86 8.49 9.88
N VAL A 126 -0.14 7.39 9.65
CA VAL A 126 -0.74 6.09 9.31
C VAL A 126 -0.44 5.13 10.46
N PRO A 127 -1.42 4.71 11.26
CA PRO A 127 -1.16 3.81 12.38
C PRO A 127 -0.66 2.45 11.88
N ILE A 128 0.33 1.89 12.57
CA ILE A 128 0.96 0.61 12.22
C ILE A 128 -0.04 -0.55 12.16
N GLU A 129 -1.16 -0.43 12.89
CA GLU A 129 -2.26 -1.38 12.87
C GLU A 129 -2.82 -1.61 11.46
N MET A 130 -2.83 -0.56 10.62
CA MET A 130 -3.26 -0.71 9.21
C MET A 130 -2.31 -1.59 8.41
N THR A 131 -1.01 -1.59 8.71
CA THR A 131 -0.07 -2.53 8.10
C THR A 131 -0.26 -3.95 8.63
N TYR A 132 -0.54 -4.12 9.93
CA TYR A 132 -0.87 -5.45 10.48
C TYR A 132 -2.16 -6.01 9.84
N GLU A 133 -3.19 -5.18 9.64
CA GLU A 133 -4.41 -5.59 8.93
C GLU A 133 -4.11 -6.04 7.49
N ASN A 134 -3.27 -5.29 6.76
CA ASN A 134 -2.83 -5.65 5.40
C ASN A 134 -2.04 -6.96 5.39
N TYR A 135 -1.10 -7.11 6.32
CA TYR A 135 -0.28 -8.31 6.49
C TYR A 135 -1.15 -9.54 6.74
N LEU A 136 -2.09 -9.47 7.68
CA LEU A 136 -3.00 -10.57 8.00
C LEU A 136 -3.98 -10.91 6.87
N ALA A 137 -4.32 -9.95 6.03
CA ALA A 137 -5.22 -10.16 4.89
C ALA A 137 -4.50 -10.73 3.66
N CYS A 138 -3.17 -10.70 3.61
CA CYS A 138 -2.39 -11.06 2.43
C CYS A 138 -2.38 -12.56 2.18
N ALA A 139 -2.89 -12.99 1.01
CA ALA A 139 -2.92 -14.40 0.61
C ALA A 139 -1.63 -14.87 -0.08
N ALA A 140 -0.80 -13.94 -0.57
CA ALA A 140 0.50 -14.24 -1.19
C ALA A 140 1.56 -14.51 -0.11
N PRO A 141 2.73 -15.09 -0.45
CA PRO A 141 3.91 -15.07 0.43
C PRO A 141 4.23 -13.64 0.87
N HIS A 142 4.46 -13.41 2.15
CA HIS A 142 4.68 -12.06 2.65
C HIS A 142 5.58 -12.02 3.87
N ARG A 143 6.27 -10.90 4.04
CA ARG A 143 7.15 -10.59 5.18
C ARG A 143 6.80 -9.22 5.75
N LEU A 144 7.17 -9.00 7.02
CA LEU A 144 6.98 -7.73 7.71
C LEU A 144 8.29 -7.29 8.36
N VAL A 145 8.65 -6.04 8.14
CA VAL A 145 9.76 -5.35 8.81
C VAL A 145 9.19 -4.17 9.59
N VAL A 146 9.37 -4.19 10.89
CA VAL A 146 8.96 -3.11 11.78
C VAL A 146 10.20 -2.34 12.22
N ILE A 147 10.19 -1.03 12.03
CA ILE A 147 11.32 -0.14 12.38
C ILE A 147 10.98 0.64 13.66
N PRO A 148 11.59 0.28 14.80
CA PRO A 148 11.34 0.98 16.06
C PRO A 148 11.70 2.47 15.97
N GLY A 149 10.79 3.34 16.41
CA GLY A 149 11.00 4.79 16.46
C GLY A 149 10.88 5.52 15.13
N ALA A 150 10.75 4.84 13.99
CA ALA A 150 10.56 5.52 12.72
C ALA A 150 9.16 6.15 12.63
N GLY A 151 9.12 7.41 12.19
CA GLY A 151 7.89 8.13 11.86
C GLY A 151 7.39 7.81 10.45
N HIS A 152 6.37 8.55 10.00
CA HIS A 152 5.72 8.34 8.71
C HIS A 152 6.68 8.41 7.52
N GLY A 153 6.81 7.30 6.77
CA GLY A 153 7.68 7.21 5.60
C GLY A 153 9.18 7.30 5.91
N MET A 154 9.57 7.18 7.18
CA MET A 154 10.96 7.37 7.61
C MET A 154 11.69 6.05 7.90
N SER A 155 11.07 4.91 7.61
CA SER A 155 11.65 3.59 7.89
C SER A 155 13.04 3.44 7.30
N TYR A 156 13.20 3.69 6.02
CA TYR A 156 14.48 3.60 5.31
C TYR A 156 15.49 4.68 5.78
N ALA A 157 15.02 5.89 6.06
CA ALA A 157 15.91 6.97 6.50
C ALA A 157 16.50 6.74 7.90
N LEU A 158 15.72 6.10 8.79
CA LEU A 158 16.18 5.81 10.15
C LEU A 158 17.07 4.56 10.22
N GLU A 159 16.67 3.49 9.51
CA GLU A 159 17.34 2.19 9.53
C GLU A 159 17.64 1.68 8.11
N PRO A 160 18.52 2.37 7.35
CA PRO A 160 18.76 2.05 5.94
C PRO A 160 19.31 0.64 5.74
N GLU A 161 20.21 0.18 6.61
CA GLU A 161 20.82 -1.15 6.51
C GLU A 161 19.81 -2.27 6.77
N THR A 162 18.92 -2.09 7.76
CA THR A 162 17.86 -3.06 8.07
C THR A 162 16.88 -3.17 6.90
N CYS A 163 16.44 -2.03 6.37
CA CYS A 163 15.53 -2.00 5.22
C CYS A 163 16.18 -2.57 3.96
N ARG A 164 17.44 -2.20 3.66
CA ARG A 164 18.18 -2.70 2.50
C ARG A 164 18.34 -4.22 2.54
N ARG A 165 18.81 -4.78 3.66
CA ARG A 165 18.96 -6.24 3.82
C ARG A 165 17.63 -6.99 3.68
N ALA A 166 16.56 -6.43 4.23
CA ALA A 166 15.23 -7.02 4.11
C ALA A 166 14.75 -7.04 2.65
N MET A 167 14.96 -5.96 1.91
CA MET A 167 14.62 -5.87 0.49
C MET A 167 15.47 -6.82 -0.36
N GLU A 168 16.80 -6.83 -0.17
CA GLU A 168 17.73 -7.72 -0.88
C GLU A 168 17.36 -9.20 -0.65
N SER A 169 17.21 -9.61 0.61
CA SER A 169 16.80 -10.98 0.96
C SER A 169 15.43 -11.35 0.40
N PHE A 170 14.51 -10.41 0.33
CA PHE A 170 13.19 -10.61 -0.26
C PHE A 170 13.27 -10.79 -1.78
N TRP A 171 14.07 -9.97 -2.47
CA TRP A 171 14.27 -10.08 -3.91
C TRP A 171 14.98 -11.39 -4.28
N GLU A 172 16.06 -11.73 -3.58
CA GLU A 172 16.80 -12.99 -3.81
C GLU A 172 15.91 -14.23 -3.70
N GLU A 173 14.94 -14.22 -2.76
CA GLU A 173 14.00 -15.34 -2.58
C GLU A 173 13.04 -15.48 -3.77
N PHE A 174 12.58 -14.37 -4.35
CA PHE A 174 11.51 -14.39 -5.35
C PHE A 174 11.97 -14.15 -6.80
N ASP A 175 13.21 -13.74 -7.03
CA ASP A 175 13.78 -13.63 -8.38
C ASP A 175 13.90 -14.99 -9.09
N GLN A 176 14.13 -16.04 -8.31
CA GLN A 176 14.37 -17.38 -8.84
C GLN A 176 13.07 -18.21 -9.01
N ALA A 177 11.91 -17.65 -8.63
CA ALA A 177 10.63 -18.35 -8.61
C ALA A 177 9.79 -18.15 -9.90
#